data_036f4b511c5bc6d130b63b4523a258b1
#
_entry.id   036f4b511c5bc6d130b63b4523a258b1
#
_cell.length_a   1.000
_cell.length_b   1.000
_cell.length_c   1.000
_cell.angle_alpha   90.00
_cell.angle_beta   90.00
_cell.angle_gamma   90.00
#
_symmetry.space_group_name_H-M   'P 1'
#
loop_
_entity.id
_entity.type
_entity.pdbx_description
1 polymer ?
#
loop_
_entity_poly.entity_id
_entity_poly.type
_entity_poly.pdbx_seq_one_letter_code
_entity_poly.pdbx_strand_id
1 'polypeptide(L)'
;MTNNRRRVILTLVSAATIFGASACGSAGTGTNTSAAPPAAMAPSSASMGPDMSGAPTASVTATTGTAADAVIQIKSFAYTGPDSVSAGSKVTVTNLDSQAHTLTADDGSFNAVVEPGASVTFTAPTKPGSYTYHCNYHGSMHGTLTVK
;
A
#
# COMPACT_ATOMS: atom_id res chain seq x y z
N MET A 1 -11.53 43.27 -25.74
CA MET A 1 -11.99 44.07 -24.61
C MET A 1 -13.43 43.66 -24.29
N THR A 2 -13.66 42.80 -23.32
CA THR A 2 -14.96 42.65 -22.68
C THR A 2 -14.77 41.90 -21.38
N ASN A 3 -14.72 42.65 -20.28
CA ASN A 3 -14.68 42.19 -18.91
C ASN A 3 -16.04 41.63 -18.52
N ASN A 4 -16.15 40.36 -18.24
CA ASN A 4 -17.35 39.78 -17.65
C ASN A 4 -17.08 39.38 -16.19
N ARG A 5 -17.23 40.34 -15.30
CA ARG A 5 -17.24 40.14 -13.86
C ARG A 5 -18.60 39.53 -13.46
N ARG A 6 -18.68 38.22 -13.30
CA ARG A 6 -19.85 37.61 -12.66
C ARG A 6 -19.65 37.58 -11.15
N ARG A 7 -20.50 38.36 -10.51
CA ARG A 7 -20.67 38.50 -9.07
C ARG A 7 -21.13 37.15 -8.48
N VAL A 8 -20.36 36.65 -7.54
CA VAL A 8 -20.76 35.51 -6.70
C VAL A 8 -21.66 36.03 -5.61
N ILE A 9 -22.87 35.56 -5.60
CA ILE A 9 -23.85 35.82 -4.53
C ILE A 9 -23.58 34.83 -3.42
N LEU A 10 -23.21 35.37 -2.27
CA LEU A 10 -23.02 34.67 -1.03
C LEU A 10 -24.39 34.44 -0.38
N THR A 11 -24.90 33.22 -0.37
CA THR A 11 -26.06 32.85 0.46
C THR A 11 -25.58 32.10 1.68
N LEU A 12 -25.63 32.77 2.81
CA LEU A 12 -25.58 32.24 4.15
C LEU A 12 -26.89 31.50 4.44
N VAL A 13 -26.81 30.22 4.74
CA VAL A 13 -27.89 29.48 5.41
C VAL A 13 -27.37 28.94 6.71
N SER A 14 -27.78 29.56 7.79
CA SER A 14 -27.70 29.10 9.17
C SER A 14 -28.88 28.20 9.47
N ALA A 15 -28.69 27.20 10.30
CA ALA A 15 -29.60 26.53 11.23
C ALA A 15 -29.27 25.02 11.24
N ALA A 16 -29.32 24.26 12.28
CA ALA A 16 -29.73 24.41 13.67
C ALA A 16 -29.22 23.16 14.40
N THR A 17 -28.84 23.35 15.62
CA THR A 17 -28.57 22.38 16.67
C THR A 17 -29.68 21.37 16.89
N ILE A 18 -29.35 20.08 17.00
CA ILE A 18 -30.18 19.14 17.78
C ILE A 18 -29.28 18.34 18.70
N PHE A 19 -29.43 18.59 20.00
CA PHE A 19 -28.96 17.77 21.11
C PHE A 19 -29.76 16.48 21.14
N GLY A 20 -29.07 15.35 21.26
CA GLY A 20 -29.66 14.05 21.57
C GLY A 20 -28.73 13.30 22.50
N ALA A 21 -28.92 13.50 23.81
CA ALA A 21 -28.36 12.65 24.84
C ALA A 21 -29.21 11.37 24.95
N SER A 22 -28.59 10.19 24.87
CA SER A 22 -29.16 8.95 25.36
C SER A 22 -28.05 8.13 26.02
N ALA A 23 -28.08 8.20 27.33
CA ALA A 23 -27.41 7.30 28.25
C ALA A 23 -28.28 6.04 28.45
N CYS A 24 -27.65 4.92 28.60
CA CYS A 24 -27.95 3.68 29.35
C CYS A 24 -27.16 2.56 28.68
N GLY A 25 -26.15 1.93 29.28
CA GLY A 25 -26.20 1.26 30.54
C GLY A 25 -26.32 -0.23 30.28
N SER A 26 -25.21 -0.98 30.33
CA SER A 26 -25.21 -2.36 30.82
C SER A 26 -23.79 -2.83 31.09
N ALA A 27 -23.49 -2.95 32.34
CA ALA A 27 -22.40 -3.73 32.88
C ALA A 27 -22.60 -5.20 32.54
N GLY A 28 -21.64 -5.81 31.89
CA GLY A 28 -21.53 -7.27 31.70
C GLY A 28 -20.23 -7.73 32.33
N THR A 29 -20.28 -8.06 33.60
CA THR A 29 -19.24 -8.78 34.33
C THR A 29 -19.18 -10.22 33.78
N GLY A 30 -18.13 -10.53 33.05
CA GLY A 30 -17.79 -11.87 32.60
C GLY A 30 -16.40 -12.24 33.10
N THR A 31 -16.32 -12.72 34.31
CA THR A 31 -15.19 -13.48 34.85
C THR A 31 -15.12 -14.82 34.14
N ASN A 32 -14.02 -15.09 33.45
CA ASN A 32 -13.55 -16.45 33.15
C ASN A 32 -12.03 -16.43 33.14
N THR A 33 -11.49 -16.80 34.28
CA THR A 33 -10.82 -18.08 34.59
C THR A 33 -9.65 -18.41 33.65
N SER A 34 -8.50 -18.10 34.22
CA SER A 34 -7.22 -18.78 34.21
C SER A 34 -7.23 -20.16 33.52
N ALA A 35 -6.41 -20.31 32.48
CA ALA A 35 -5.79 -21.59 32.19
C ALA A 35 -4.34 -21.30 31.74
N ALA A 36 -3.44 -21.77 32.56
CA ALA A 36 -2.00 -21.73 32.36
C ALA A 36 -1.54 -22.65 31.23
N PRO A 37 -0.35 -22.38 30.61
CA PRO A 37 0.22 -23.22 29.59
C PRO A 37 0.95 -24.44 30.15
N PRO A 38 0.97 -25.58 29.45
CA PRO A 38 1.95 -26.60 29.73
C PRO A 38 3.28 -26.34 29.03
N ALA A 39 4.30 -26.62 29.79
CA ALA A 39 5.72 -26.46 29.58
C ALA A 39 6.28 -27.29 28.43
N ALA A 40 7.35 -26.71 27.89
CA ALA A 40 8.63 -27.30 27.52
C ALA A 40 8.69 -28.71 26.93
N MET A 41 9.18 -28.82 25.73
CA MET A 41 10.15 -29.86 25.35
C MET A 41 11.10 -29.29 24.27
N ALA A 42 12.33 -29.03 24.67
CA ALA A 42 13.55 -29.13 23.88
C ALA A 42 14.37 -30.26 24.55
N PRO A 43 15.47 -30.79 23.99
CA PRO A 43 16.07 -30.65 22.68
C PRO A 43 16.38 -32.00 22.02
N SER A 44 16.70 -32.03 20.75
CA SER A 44 17.60 -33.09 20.24
C SER A 44 18.62 -32.49 19.29
N SER A 45 19.79 -32.35 19.85
CA SER A 45 21.03 -32.22 19.12
C SER A 45 21.29 -33.52 18.34
N ALA A 46 21.46 -33.39 17.05
CA ALA A 46 22.19 -34.39 16.25
C ALA A 46 23.19 -33.64 15.38
N SER A 47 24.39 -33.62 15.88
CA SER A 47 25.65 -33.43 15.17
C SER A 47 25.92 -34.62 14.27
N MET A 48 26.42 -34.39 13.07
CA MET A 48 27.30 -35.20 12.21
C MET A 48 27.30 -34.52 10.85
N GLY A 49 28.32 -33.91 10.36
CA GLY A 49 29.58 -34.37 9.94
C GLY A 49 29.72 -34.15 8.43
N PRO A 50 30.88 -33.73 7.90
CA PRO A 50 30.97 -33.11 6.58
C PRO A 50 31.27 -34.17 5.50
N ASP A 51 30.70 -33.97 4.31
CA ASP A 51 31.29 -34.58 3.12
C ASP A 51 30.99 -33.72 1.90
N MET A 52 32.06 -33.11 1.38
CA MET A 52 32.73 -33.25 0.13
C MET A 52 31.93 -33.01 -1.16
N SER A 53 32.42 -31.99 -1.85
CA SER A 53 32.74 -32.00 -3.27
C SER A 53 31.63 -32.24 -4.28
N GLY A 54 31.35 -31.16 -4.99
CA GLY A 54 30.61 -31.23 -6.24
C GLY A 54 30.23 -29.82 -6.72
N ALA A 55 31.22 -29.06 -7.16
CA ALA A 55 30.93 -27.86 -7.93
C ALA A 55 30.50 -28.26 -9.35
N PRO A 56 29.30 -27.89 -9.81
CA PRO A 56 29.12 -27.57 -11.20
C PRO A 56 29.31 -26.09 -11.36
N THR A 57 30.41 -25.71 -11.97
CA THR A 57 30.58 -24.39 -12.59
C THR A 57 29.51 -24.22 -13.67
N ALA A 58 28.33 -23.80 -13.28
CA ALA A 58 27.38 -23.24 -14.19
C ALA A 58 27.67 -21.75 -14.25
N SER A 59 28.45 -21.36 -15.23
CA SER A 59 28.56 -19.99 -15.69
C SER A 59 27.18 -19.58 -16.22
N VAL A 60 26.30 -19.21 -15.33
CA VAL A 60 25.13 -18.43 -15.70
C VAL A 60 25.62 -16.99 -15.83
N THR A 61 25.90 -16.60 -17.06
CA THR A 61 25.90 -15.19 -17.43
C THR A 61 24.48 -14.68 -17.16
N ALA A 62 24.19 -14.39 -15.90
CA ALA A 62 23.07 -13.58 -15.53
C ALA A 62 23.41 -12.18 -16.07
N THR A 63 22.89 -11.85 -17.22
CA THR A 63 22.67 -10.47 -17.60
C THR A 63 21.71 -9.91 -16.56
N THR A 64 22.25 -9.46 -15.45
CA THR A 64 21.57 -8.71 -14.43
C THR A 64 21.33 -7.33 -15.03
N GLY A 65 20.31 -7.23 -15.86
CA GLY A 65 19.61 -5.98 -16.00
C GLY A 65 19.03 -5.70 -14.63
N THR A 66 19.72 -4.88 -13.86
CA THR A 66 19.19 -4.30 -12.62
C THR A 66 17.95 -3.56 -13.03
N ALA A 67 16.79 -4.20 -12.87
CA ALA A 67 15.52 -3.49 -12.95
C ALA A 67 15.62 -2.44 -11.84
N ALA A 68 15.82 -1.18 -12.23
CA ALA A 68 15.88 -0.08 -11.29
C ALA A 68 14.58 -0.13 -10.49
N ASP A 69 14.68 -0.22 -9.17
CA ASP A 69 13.53 -0.21 -8.28
C ASP A 69 12.76 1.08 -8.53
N ALA A 70 11.58 0.95 -9.11
CA ALA A 70 10.74 2.09 -9.42
C ALA A 70 10.13 2.62 -8.14
N VAL A 71 10.12 3.93 -7.96
CA VAL A 71 9.51 4.57 -6.80
C VAL A 71 8.36 5.47 -7.26
N ILE A 72 7.17 5.23 -6.71
CA ILE A 72 6.02 6.10 -6.82
C ILE A 72 5.87 6.85 -5.49
N GLN A 73 5.76 8.16 -5.53
CA GLN A 73 5.51 8.99 -4.37
C GLN A 73 4.07 9.46 -4.36
N ILE A 74 3.47 9.49 -3.18
CA ILE A 74 2.17 10.11 -2.92
C ILE A 74 2.44 11.37 -2.12
N LYS A 75 2.03 12.52 -2.66
CA LYS A 75 2.17 13.81 -2.00
C LYS A 75 1.07 14.76 -2.44
N SER A 76 0.48 15.46 -1.48
CA SER A 76 -0.61 16.42 -1.73
C SER A 76 -1.75 15.81 -2.54
N PHE A 77 -2.14 14.57 -2.19
CA PHE A 77 -3.20 13.81 -2.87
C PHE A 77 -2.93 13.56 -4.36
N ALA A 78 -1.68 13.39 -4.74
CA ALA A 78 -1.27 13.11 -6.12
C ALA A 78 -0.19 12.02 -6.15
N TYR A 79 -0.18 11.23 -7.22
CA TYR A 79 0.87 10.26 -7.51
C TYR A 79 1.93 10.89 -8.40
N THR A 80 3.19 10.62 -8.08
CA THR A 80 4.34 11.02 -8.90
C THR A 80 5.30 9.83 -8.99
N GLY A 81 5.70 9.44 -10.18
CA GLY A 81 6.57 8.29 -10.39
C GLY A 81 7.14 8.25 -11.80
N PRO A 82 7.86 7.19 -12.17
CA PRO A 82 8.40 7.03 -13.51
C PRO A 82 7.28 6.77 -14.52
N ASP A 83 7.50 7.19 -15.76
CA ASP A 83 6.53 7.00 -16.86
C ASP A 83 6.32 5.51 -17.20
N SER A 84 7.30 4.66 -16.88
CA SER A 84 7.19 3.23 -17.12
C SER A 84 8.10 2.40 -16.21
N VAL A 85 7.71 1.15 -16.01
CA VAL A 85 8.45 0.14 -15.24
C VAL A 85 8.62 -1.14 -16.05
N SER A 86 9.61 -1.95 -15.70
CA SER A 86 9.79 -3.28 -16.33
C SER A 86 8.73 -4.27 -15.85
N ALA A 87 8.30 -5.17 -16.72
CA ALA A 87 7.40 -6.25 -16.37
C ALA A 87 7.95 -7.08 -15.21
N GLY A 88 7.14 -7.31 -14.17
CA GLY A 88 7.52 -8.08 -13.00
C GLY A 88 8.53 -7.40 -12.06
N SER A 89 8.91 -6.13 -12.30
CA SER A 89 9.81 -5.40 -11.42
C SER A 89 9.16 -5.05 -10.07
N LYS A 90 10.00 -4.76 -9.07
CA LYS A 90 9.53 -4.23 -7.80
C LYS A 90 9.27 -2.73 -7.92
N VAL A 91 8.12 -2.31 -7.41
CA VAL A 91 7.70 -0.91 -7.36
C VAL A 91 7.43 -0.54 -5.91
N THR A 92 8.14 0.45 -5.41
CA THR A 92 7.95 0.96 -4.05
C THR A 92 7.06 2.20 -4.10
N VAL A 93 6.01 2.22 -3.30
CA VAL A 93 5.12 3.37 -3.13
C VAL A 93 5.41 4.00 -1.79
N THR A 94 5.71 5.28 -1.76
CA THR A 94 5.98 6.04 -0.54
C THR A 94 4.92 7.10 -0.34
N ASN A 95 4.24 7.08 0.81
CA ASN A 95 3.25 8.07 1.17
C ASN A 95 3.90 9.19 2.01
N LEU A 96 3.92 10.40 1.47
CA LEU A 96 4.44 11.59 2.13
C LEU A 96 3.34 12.47 2.74
N ASP A 97 2.08 12.07 2.60
CA ASP A 97 0.94 12.75 3.21
C ASP A 97 0.67 12.24 4.63
N SER A 98 -0.11 13.00 5.38
CA SER A 98 -0.55 12.65 6.74
C SER A 98 -1.80 11.74 6.76
N GLN A 99 -2.30 11.32 5.61
CA GLN A 99 -3.46 10.47 5.45
C GLN A 99 -3.09 9.18 4.74
N ALA A 100 -3.83 8.11 5.01
CA ALA A 100 -3.65 6.84 4.31
C ALA A 100 -4.15 6.94 2.87
N HIS A 101 -3.45 6.26 1.98
CA HIS A 101 -3.80 6.17 0.55
C HIS A 101 -3.76 4.73 0.07
N THR A 102 -4.33 4.47 -1.11
CA THR A 102 -4.14 3.21 -1.81
C THR A 102 -3.62 3.45 -3.21
N LEU A 103 -2.98 2.44 -3.78
CA LEU A 103 -2.65 2.36 -5.20
C LEU A 103 -3.31 1.07 -5.70
N THR A 104 -4.50 1.20 -6.25
CA THR A 104 -5.38 0.08 -6.62
C THR A 104 -5.62 0.08 -8.10
N ALA A 105 -5.17 -0.95 -8.81
CA ALA A 105 -5.40 -1.08 -10.24
C ALA A 105 -6.88 -1.32 -10.54
N ASP A 106 -7.40 -0.67 -11.59
CA ASP A 106 -8.80 -0.79 -11.99
C ASP A 106 -9.15 -2.21 -12.48
N ASP A 107 -8.16 -2.93 -13.00
CA ASP A 107 -8.26 -4.34 -13.42
C ASP A 107 -7.97 -5.35 -12.31
N GLY A 108 -7.65 -4.88 -11.09
CA GLY A 108 -7.34 -5.72 -9.94
C GLY A 108 -5.94 -6.35 -9.96
N SER A 109 -5.07 -6.00 -10.89
CA SER A 109 -3.74 -6.62 -11.03
C SER A 109 -2.78 -6.31 -9.89
N PHE A 110 -2.99 -5.21 -9.17
CA PHE A 110 -2.28 -4.86 -7.94
C PHE A 110 -3.13 -4.02 -7.00
N ASN A 111 -2.84 -4.12 -5.71
CA ASN A 111 -3.41 -3.28 -4.67
C ASN A 111 -2.40 -3.08 -3.55
N ALA A 112 -2.11 -1.84 -3.20
CA ALA A 112 -1.23 -1.47 -2.09
C ALA A 112 -1.92 -0.43 -1.22
N VAL A 113 -2.04 -0.70 0.08
CA VAL A 113 -2.47 0.27 1.09
C VAL A 113 -1.21 0.88 1.71
N VAL A 114 -1.12 2.20 1.73
CA VAL A 114 0.07 2.93 2.17
C VAL A 114 -0.32 3.91 3.28
N GLU A 115 0.04 3.56 4.50
CA GLU A 115 -0.22 4.39 5.68
C GLU A 115 0.58 5.71 5.65
N PRO A 116 0.18 6.72 6.42
CA PRO A 116 0.91 7.99 6.51
C PRO A 116 2.40 7.81 6.81
N GLY A 117 3.26 8.39 6.00
CA GLY A 117 4.72 8.31 6.14
C GLY A 117 5.32 6.93 5.86
N ALA A 118 4.53 5.95 5.45
CA ALA A 118 5.00 4.60 5.17
C ALA A 118 5.38 4.39 3.70
N SER A 119 6.07 3.28 3.46
CA SER A 119 6.37 2.77 2.12
C SER A 119 5.97 1.31 2.01
N VAL A 120 5.39 0.94 0.88
CA VAL A 120 4.98 -0.44 0.56
C VAL A 120 5.53 -0.80 -0.82
N THR A 121 6.00 -2.03 -0.98
CA THR A 121 6.49 -2.54 -2.27
C THR A 121 5.54 -3.58 -2.84
N PHE A 122 5.19 -3.44 -4.10
CA PHE A 122 4.43 -4.44 -4.86
C PHE A 122 5.21 -4.90 -6.10
N THR A 123 4.74 -5.96 -6.75
CA THR A 123 5.32 -6.44 -8.01
C THR A 123 4.48 -5.94 -9.17
N ALA A 124 5.10 -5.27 -10.12
CA ALA A 124 4.44 -4.82 -11.34
C ALA A 124 3.88 -6.02 -12.13
N PRO A 125 2.79 -5.86 -12.87
CA PRO A 125 2.29 -6.89 -13.76
C PRO A 125 3.39 -7.44 -14.69
N THR A 126 3.32 -8.73 -15.00
CA THR A 126 4.27 -9.38 -15.92
C THR A 126 3.91 -9.18 -17.39
N LYS A 127 2.67 -8.79 -17.67
CA LYS A 127 2.21 -8.49 -19.02
C LYS A 127 2.45 -7.01 -19.32
N PRO A 128 3.17 -6.67 -20.41
CA PRO A 128 3.29 -5.29 -20.85
C PRO A 128 1.92 -4.65 -21.17
N GLY A 129 1.78 -3.38 -20.81
CA GLY A 129 0.52 -2.64 -21.00
C GLY A 129 0.42 -1.39 -20.15
N SER A 130 -0.70 -0.69 -20.26
CA SER A 130 -1.05 0.45 -19.43
C SER A 130 -2.09 0.02 -18.39
N TYR A 131 -1.80 0.29 -17.13
CA TYR A 131 -2.61 -0.07 -15.98
C TYR A 131 -3.07 1.20 -15.29
N THR A 132 -4.34 1.54 -15.44
CA THR A 132 -4.95 2.64 -14.69
C THR A 132 -5.16 2.22 -13.24
N TYR A 133 -4.96 3.15 -12.33
CA TYR A 133 -5.13 2.91 -10.90
C TYR A 133 -5.68 4.15 -10.21
N HIS A 134 -6.26 3.94 -9.04
CA HIS A 134 -6.87 4.99 -8.23
C HIS A 134 -6.64 4.77 -6.74
N CYS A 135 -7.00 5.76 -5.94
CA CYS A 135 -7.07 5.66 -4.49
C CYS A 135 -8.51 5.37 -4.05
N ASN A 136 -8.72 4.29 -3.29
CA ASN A 136 -10.04 3.92 -2.79
C ASN A 136 -10.61 4.93 -1.77
N TYR A 137 -9.74 5.75 -1.15
CA TYR A 137 -10.15 6.71 -0.13
C TYR A 137 -10.43 8.10 -0.70
N HIS A 138 -9.90 8.42 -1.89
CA HIS A 138 -9.94 9.77 -2.45
C HIS A 138 -10.26 9.72 -3.95
N GLY A 139 -11.52 9.94 -4.31
CA GLY A 139 -12.03 9.76 -5.67
C GLY A 139 -11.43 10.67 -6.75
N SER A 140 -10.58 11.64 -6.38
CA SER A 140 -9.87 12.49 -7.35
C SER A 140 -8.45 12.02 -7.67
N MET A 141 -7.94 10.99 -6.95
CA MET A 141 -6.59 10.49 -7.13
C MET A 141 -6.58 9.34 -8.14
N HIS A 142 -6.03 9.58 -9.30
CA HIS A 142 -5.86 8.59 -10.38
C HIS A 142 -4.45 8.65 -10.95
N GLY A 143 -4.01 7.54 -11.51
CA GLY A 143 -2.73 7.43 -12.20
C GLY A 143 -2.73 6.33 -13.24
N THR A 144 -1.62 6.22 -13.95
CA THR A 144 -1.39 5.15 -14.94
C THR A 144 0.03 4.62 -14.78
N LEU A 145 0.17 3.31 -14.67
CA LEU A 145 1.45 2.61 -14.66
C LEU A 145 1.65 1.95 -16.03
N THR A 146 2.66 2.38 -16.77
CA THR A 146 3.04 1.71 -18.02
C THR A 146 4.06 0.62 -17.73
N VAL A 147 3.76 -0.62 -18.13
CA VAL A 147 4.66 -1.78 -18.00
C VAL A 147 5.23 -2.12 -19.38
N LYS A 148 6.55 -2.26 -19.47
CA LYS A 148 7.30 -2.58 -20.70
C LYS A 148 8.01 -3.91 -20.60
#